data_71cd0814f97d7d1ea9fbfc8a883e2318
#
_entry.id   71cd0814f97d7d1ea9fbfc8a883e2318
#
_cell.length_a   1.000
_cell.length_b   1.000
_cell.length_c   1.000
_cell.angle_alpha   90.00
_cell.angle_beta   90.00
_cell.angle_gamma   90.00
#
_symmetry.space_group_name_H-M   'P 1'
#
loop_
_entity.id
_entity.type
_entity.pdbx_description
1 polymer ?
#
loop_
_entity_poly.entity_id
_entity_poly.type
_entity_poly.pdbx_seq_one_letter_code
_entity_poly.pdbx_strand_id
1 'polypeptide(L)'
;MIRNSANGIFFLILTALFFSCDKIDAPYAEVNVSSIDTLQFPSPSFAINPDEPRRVLIEDFTGHTCGNCPTAAIQLENLIASSGGKVIGVAIHAGETFAAPAPPTYPEDYRTEVGDAIDAQFGITSAGQPNGMVNRIKTGNVYYTIPNAWSNRVNALLNNTPQADAQIGIKAYYDEEKERLIAYVHAGFLTSLSGNFRLAAYAIEDSVVGDQKWYNQGLPNDHDENYVFNHTLRGNVSSLWGEDIAINPQAGSVHRKVWTLKLKPEWKPKHMKVVAFVYNRDNFEIIQPGEAKPEL
;
A
#
# COMPACT_ATOMS: atom_id res chain seq x y z
N MET A 1 74.28 1.08 -44.89
CA MET A 1 73.75 -0.23 -44.41
C MET A 1 73.70 -0.19 -42.89
N ILE A 2 72.64 0.13 -42.25
CA ILE A 2 72.36 -0.23 -40.83
C ILE A 2 70.86 -0.19 -40.69
N ARG A 3 70.28 -1.38 -40.47
CA ARG A 3 68.82 -1.56 -40.17
C ARG A 3 68.61 -1.32 -38.68
N ASN A 4 67.80 -0.35 -38.32
CA ASN A 4 67.24 -0.22 -36.98
C ASN A 4 65.83 -0.83 -36.98
N SER A 5 65.65 -1.91 -36.25
CA SER A 5 64.36 -2.49 -35.90
C SER A 5 63.87 -1.85 -34.63
N ALA A 6 62.76 -1.13 -34.72
CA ALA A 6 62.00 -0.60 -33.53
C ALA A 6 61.00 -1.65 -33.07
N ASN A 7 61.27 -2.21 -31.91
CA ASN A 7 60.32 -3.06 -31.19
C ASN A 7 59.21 -2.17 -30.57
N GLY A 8 58.00 -2.22 -31.13
CA GLY A 8 56.84 -1.63 -30.51
C GLY A 8 56.24 -2.56 -29.46
N ILE A 9 56.35 -2.16 -28.20
CA ILE A 9 55.68 -2.84 -27.08
C ILE A 9 54.21 -2.38 -27.09
N PHE A 10 53.34 -3.32 -27.44
CA PHE A 10 51.88 -3.09 -27.39
C PHE A 10 51.43 -3.29 -25.94
N PHE A 11 51.14 -2.21 -25.21
CA PHE A 11 50.56 -2.25 -23.88
C PHE A 11 49.06 -2.54 -24.02
N LEU A 12 48.66 -3.78 -23.76
CA LEU A 12 47.26 -4.18 -23.69
C LEU A 12 46.70 -3.70 -22.36
N ILE A 13 45.96 -2.56 -22.38
CA ILE A 13 45.21 -2.09 -21.20
C ILE A 13 43.98 -2.97 -21.11
N LEU A 14 44.01 -3.93 -20.19
CA LEU A 14 42.86 -4.74 -19.80
C LEU A 14 41.93 -3.88 -18.90
N THR A 15 40.96 -3.23 -19.50
CA THR A 15 39.86 -2.56 -18.74
C THR A 15 38.99 -3.64 -18.08
N ALA A 16 39.25 -3.91 -16.80
CA ALA A 16 38.36 -4.68 -15.96
C ALA A 16 37.06 -3.87 -15.77
N LEU A 17 36.02 -4.25 -16.50
CA LEU A 17 34.65 -3.81 -16.21
C LEU A 17 34.25 -4.47 -14.88
N PHE A 18 34.35 -3.73 -13.80
CA PHE A 18 33.68 -4.07 -12.55
C PHE A 18 32.19 -3.95 -12.79
N PHE A 19 31.51 -5.06 -13.08
CA PHE A 19 30.10 -5.20 -12.84
C PHE A 19 29.94 -5.18 -11.32
N SER A 20 29.78 -4.00 -10.76
CA SER A 20 29.19 -3.84 -9.44
C SER A 20 27.74 -4.31 -9.58
N CYS A 21 27.48 -5.58 -9.27
CA CYS A 21 26.14 -5.97 -8.84
C CYS A 21 25.94 -5.22 -7.52
N ASP A 22 25.26 -4.11 -7.58
CA ASP A 22 24.69 -3.47 -6.40
C ASP A 22 23.74 -4.50 -5.78
N LYS A 23 24.23 -5.22 -4.77
CA LYS A 23 23.36 -5.94 -3.87
C LYS A 23 22.65 -4.84 -3.08
N ILE A 24 21.48 -4.48 -3.56
CA ILE A 24 20.50 -3.81 -2.71
C ILE A 24 20.22 -4.81 -1.59
N ASP A 25 20.79 -4.57 -0.41
CA ASP A 25 20.48 -5.32 0.80
C ASP A 25 19.01 -5.05 1.07
N ALA A 26 18.19 -6.04 0.80
CA ALA A 26 16.76 -5.96 0.78
C ALA A 26 16.18 -5.79 2.18
N PRO A 27 15.21 -4.88 2.33
CA PRO A 27 14.03 -5.18 3.11
C PRO A 27 12.98 -5.92 2.26
N TYR A 28 13.30 -6.28 1.00
CA TYR A 28 12.39 -7.08 0.18
C TYR A 28 12.48 -8.52 0.65
N ALA A 29 11.46 -8.95 1.40
CA ALA A 29 11.29 -10.35 1.68
C ALA A 29 11.21 -11.10 0.34
N GLU A 30 12.31 -11.74 -0.07
CA GLU A 30 12.22 -12.80 -1.07
C GLU A 30 11.19 -13.77 -0.53
N VAL A 31 10.04 -13.86 -1.23
CA VAL A 31 8.99 -14.79 -0.86
C VAL A 31 9.52 -16.18 -1.12
N ASN A 32 10.22 -16.71 -0.13
CA ASN A 32 10.57 -18.13 -0.14
C ASN A 32 9.31 -18.91 0.24
N VAL A 33 8.42 -19.12 -0.75
CA VAL A 33 7.17 -19.88 -0.59
C VAL A 33 7.45 -21.26 0.02
N SER A 34 8.65 -21.81 -0.21
CA SER A 34 9.10 -23.08 0.38
C SER A 34 9.24 -23.04 1.90
N SER A 35 9.24 -21.86 2.52
CA SER A 35 9.33 -21.68 3.97
C SER A 35 7.97 -21.65 4.69
N ILE A 36 6.85 -21.70 3.96
CA ILE A 36 5.51 -21.70 4.55
C ILE A 36 5.09 -23.16 4.80
N ASP A 37 4.76 -23.47 6.05
CA ASP A 37 4.12 -24.74 6.37
C ASP A 37 2.67 -24.72 5.90
N THR A 38 2.40 -25.35 4.77
CA THR A 38 1.07 -25.38 4.17
C THR A 38 0.07 -26.29 4.89
N LEU A 39 0.51 -27.10 5.84
CA LEU A 39 -0.38 -27.87 6.72
C LEU A 39 -0.93 -26.97 7.84
N GLN A 40 -0.09 -26.10 8.37
CA GLN A 40 -0.49 -25.12 9.39
C GLN A 40 -1.19 -23.90 8.77
N PHE A 41 -0.69 -23.42 7.64
CA PHE A 41 -1.18 -22.21 6.94
C PHE A 41 -1.64 -22.57 5.51
N PRO A 42 -2.80 -23.23 5.35
CA PRO A 42 -3.22 -23.75 4.06
C PRO A 42 -3.60 -22.65 3.09
N SER A 43 -3.24 -22.85 1.81
CA SER A 43 -3.72 -21.98 0.73
C SER A 43 -5.24 -22.13 0.59
N PRO A 44 -6.01 -21.03 0.55
CA PRO A 44 -7.45 -21.10 0.41
C PRO A 44 -7.87 -21.55 -1.00
N SER A 45 -9.05 -22.17 -1.09
CA SER A 45 -9.76 -22.23 -2.36
C SER A 45 -10.29 -20.83 -2.73
N PHE A 46 -10.38 -20.56 -4.02
CA PHE A 46 -10.93 -19.32 -4.53
C PHE A 46 -11.92 -19.60 -5.65
N ALA A 47 -13.15 -19.14 -5.48
CA ALA A 47 -14.19 -19.20 -6.50
C ALA A 47 -14.56 -17.77 -6.91
N ILE A 48 -14.74 -17.55 -8.20
CA ILE A 48 -15.25 -16.28 -8.73
C ILE A 48 -16.71 -16.14 -8.34
N ASN A 49 -17.05 -15.00 -7.75
CA ASN A 49 -18.41 -14.55 -7.53
C ASN A 49 -18.79 -13.55 -8.65
N PRO A 50 -19.65 -13.90 -9.60
CA PRO A 50 -20.01 -13.00 -10.69
C PRO A 50 -20.77 -11.75 -10.22
N ASP A 51 -21.36 -11.79 -9.02
CA ASP A 51 -22.12 -10.70 -8.41
C ASP A 51 -21.30 -9.93 -7.36
N GLU A 52 -19.96 -9.98 -7.46
CA GLU A 52 -19.07 -9.27 -6.54
C GLU A 52 -19.35 -7.76 -6.56
N PRO A 53 -19.68 -7.15 -5.43
CA PRO A 53 -19.92 -5.72 -5.38
C PRO A 53 -18.63 -4.93 -5.54
N ARG A 54 -18.71 -3.80 -6.21
CA ARG A 54 -17.59 -2.83 -6.25
C ARG A 54 -17.25 -2.35 -4.86
N ARG A 55 -15.94 -2.29 -4.59
CA ARG A 55 -15.36 -1.63 -3.42
C ARG A 55 -14.49 -0.46 -3.85
N VAL A 56 -14.29 0.45 -2.93
CA VAL A 56 -13.52 1.67 -3.14
C VAL A 56 -12.42 1.75 -2.08
N LEU A 57 -11.19 2.01 -2.51
CA LEU A 57 -10.07 2.32 -1.64
C LEU A 57 -9.94 3.83 -1.48
N ILE A 58 -9.83 4.30 -0.23
CA ILE A 58 -9.42 5.67 0.09
C ILE A 58 -8.04 5.58 0.72
N GLU A 59 -7.06 6.21 0.11
CA GLU A 59 -5.72 6.44 0.63
C GLU A 59 -5.69 7.85 1.20
N ASP A 60 -5.78 7.97 2.54
CA ASP A 60 -5.80 9.24 3.28
C ASP A 60 -4.37 9.63 3.67
N PHE A 61 -3.85 10.71 3.09
CA PHE A 61 -2.53 11.24 3.42
C PHE A 61 -2.61 12.18 4.61
N THR A 62 -1.96 11.76 5.69
CA THR A 62 -2.08 12.32 7.03
C THR A 62 -0.71 12.54 7.68
N GLY A 63 -0.72 13.11 8.88
CA GLY A 63 0.47 13.30 9.70
C GLY A 63 0.11 13.69 11.13
N HIS A 64 0.88 13.20 12.09
CA HIS A 64 0.60 13.39 13.52
C HIS A 64 0.76 14.85 14.00
N THR A 65 1.47 15.71 13.26
CA THR A 65 1.52 17.15 13.53
C THR A 65 0.53 17.98 12.71
N CYS A 66 -0.35 17.33 11.92
CA CYS A 66 -1.39 17.97 11.13
C CYS A 66 -2.68 18.14 11.96
N GLY A 67 -2.97 19.36 12.44
CA GLY A 67 -4.09 19.60 13.34
C GLY A 67 -5.50 19.46 12.72
N ASN A 68 -5.62 19.38 11.40
CA ASN A 68 -6.88 19.13 10.69
C ASN A 68 -7.06 17.68 10.27
N CYS A 69 -5.98 16.86 10.30
CA CYS A 69 -6.01 15.49 9.83
C CYS A 69 -6.96 14.57 10.64
N PRO A 70 -7.12 14.74 11.96
CA PRO A 70 -8.14 13.98 12.70
C PRO A 70 -9.57 14.15 12.19
N THR A 71 -9.91 15.33 11.69
CA THR A 71 -11.23 15.57 11.11
C THR A 71 -11.43 14.80 9.80
N ALA A 72 -10.38 14.65 8.99
CA ALA A 72 -10.41 13.82 7.79
C ALA A 72 -10.51 12.32 8.14
N ALA A 73 -9.77 11.87 9.15
CA ALA A 73 -9.87 10.50 9.66
C ALA A 73 -11.30 10.14 10.10
N ILE A 74 -12.00 11.05 10.82
CA ILE A 74 -13.40 10.86 11.18
C ILE A 74 -14.31 10.76 9.93
N GLN A 75 -14.06 11.54 8.89
CA GLN A 75 -14.83 11.44 7.64
C GLN A 75 -14.59 10.08 6.96
N LEU A 76 -13.37 9.58 6.95
CA LEU A 76 -13.02 8.26 6.43
C LEU A 76 -13.74 7.16 7.20
N GLU A 77 -13.67 7.18 8.54
CA GLU A 77 -14.35 6.22 9.42
C GLU A 77 -15.87 6.20 9.18
N ASN A 78 -16.49 7.38 9.03
CA ASN A 78 -17.92 7.47 8.74
C ASN A 78 -18.28 6.87 7.37
N LEU A 79 -17.43 7.04 6.36
CA LEU A 79 -17.62 6.42 5.04
C LEU A 79 -17.48 4.91 5.11
N ILE A 80 -16.49 4.40 5.83
CA ILE A 80 -16.29 2.96 6.05
C ILE A 80 -17.52 2.38 6.75
N ALA A 81 -17.93 2.97 7.87
CA ALA A 81 -19.06 2.48 8.69
C ALA A 81 -20.37 2.48 7.92
N SER A 82 -20.64 3.52 7.12
CA SER A 82 -21.90 3.65 6.37
C SER A 82 -21.95 2.86 5.06
N SER A 83 -20.80 2.37 4.57
CA SER A 83 -20.70 1.74 3.25
C SER A 83 -21.15 0.27 3.21
N GLY A 84 -21.35 -0.36 4.36
CA GLY A 84 -21.60 -1.81 4.41
C GLY A 84 -20.44 -2.66 3.90
N GLY A 85 -19.20 -2.25 4.18
CA GLY A 85 -17.98 -2.95 3.78
C GLY A 85 -17.53 -2.66 2.34
N LYS A 86 -18.08 -1.64 1.70
CA LYS A 86 -17.70 -1.27 0.32
C LYS A 86 -16.60 -0.22 0.26
N VAL A 87 -16.26 0.44 1.36
CA VAL A 87 -15.14 1.38 1.46
C VAL A 87 -14.07 0.79 2.34
N ILE A 88 -12.85 0.83 1.87
CA ILE A 88 -11.63 0.43 2.58
C ILE A 88 -10.75 1.66 2.73
N GLY A 89 -10.19 1.88 3.92
CA GLY A 89 -9.32 3.00 4.23
C GLY A 89 -7.88 2.56 4.44
N VAL A 90 -6.94 3.41 4.02
CA VAL A 90 -5.51 3.32 4.37
C VAL A 90 -5.04 4.72 4.73
N ALA A 91 -4.64 4.92 6.00
CA ALA A 91 -4.06 6.17 6.47
C ALA A 91 -2.54 6.15 6.24
N ILE A 92 -2.06 7.06 5.41
CA ILE A 92 -0.67 7.13 4.95
C ILE A 92 0.00 8.34 5.58
N HIS A 93 0.87 8.09 6.55
CA HIS A 93 1.77 9.11 7.06
C HIS A 93 2.92 9.26 6.05
N ALA A 94 3.02 10.40 5.40
CA ALA A 94 4.05 10.66 4.39
C ALA A 94 4.47 12.13 4.38
N GLY A 95 5.66 12.38 3.84
CA GLY A 95 6.24 13.71 3.70
C GLY A 95 6.83 14.27 5.00
N GLU A 96 7.59 15.36 4.86
CA GLU A 96 8.36 15.94 5.97
C GLU A 96 7.56 16.95 6.80
N THR A 97 6.50 17.57 6.24
CA THR A 97 5.83 18.72 6.87
C THR A 97 5.01 18.34 8.08
N PHE A 98 4.26 17.23 8.01
CA PHE A 98 3.32 16.84 9.06
C PHE A 98 3.49 15.42 9.58
N ALA A 99 4.25 14.56 8.89
CA ALA A 99 4.42 13.16 9.27
C ALA A 99 5.82 12.86 9.82
N ALA A 100 6.80 13.76 9.64
CA ALA A 100 8.12 13.59 10.23
C ALA A 100 8.06 13.75 11.76
N PRO A 101 8.88 12.98 12.51
CA PRO A 101 9.00 13.15 13.95
C PRO A 101 9.36 14.57 14.35
N ALA A 102 8.72 15.10 15.40
CA ALA A 102 8.99 16.42 15.98
C ALA A 102 9.13 16.31 17.50
N PRO A 103 10.22 15.69 18.00
CA PRO A 103 10.46 15.50 19.42
C PRO A 103 10.66 16.85 20.14
N PRO A 104 10.38 16.96 21.48
CA PRO A 104 9.94 15.83 22.31
C PRO A 104 8.46 15.51 22.24
N THR A 105 7.61 16.33 21.63
CA THR A 105 6.14 16.21 21.70
C THR A 105 5.59 15.16 20.76
N TYR A 106 6.19 14.99 19.58
CA TYR A 106 5.75 14.04 18.56
C TYR A 106 6.95 13.17 18.13
N PRO A 107 7.40 12.22 18.97
CA PRO A 107 8.63 11.48 18.72
C PRO A 107 8.48 10.35 17.70
N GLU A 108 7.26 9.87 17.45
CA GLU A 108 7.00 8.69 16.65
C GLU A 108 7.17 8.95 15.16
N ASP A 109 7.68 7.96 14.44
CA ASP A 109 7.72 7.97 12.97
C ASP A 109 6.78 6.90 12.40
N TYR A 110 5.65 7.34 11.88
CA TYR A 110 4.66 6.47 11.24
C TYR A 110 4.84 6.39 9.71
N ARG A 111 5.83 7.09 9.16
CA ARG A 111 6.13 7.04 7.72
C ARG A 111 6.62 5.65 7.33
N THR A 112 6.39 5.32 6.08
CA THR A 112 6.82 4.05 5.49
C THR A 112 7.41 4.29 4.11
N GLU A 113 8.34 3.44 3.68
CA GLU A 113 8.92 3.51 2.34
C GLU A 113 7.85 3.54 1.24
N VAL A 114 6.82 2.68 1.37
CA VAL A 114 5.72 2.64 0.39
C VAL A 114 4.86 3.91 0.45
N GLY A 115 4.61 4.46 1.63
CA GLY A 115 3.87 5.73 1.79
C GLY A 115 4.59 6.89 1.12
N ASP A 116 5.89 7.02 1.36
CA ASP A 116 6.72 8.07 0.76
C ASP A 116 6.86 7.88 -0.76
N ALA A 117 6.96 6.63 -1.24
CA ALA A 117 7.00 6.35 -2.68
C ALA A 117 5.68 6.71 -3.38
N ILE A 118 4.53 6.44 -2.75
CA ILE A 118 3.21 6.83 -3.27
C ILE A 118 3.10 8.35 -3.29
N ASP A 119 3.51 9.03 -2.21
CA ASP A 119 3.51 10.50 -2.15
C ASP A 119 4.39 11.11 -3.23
N ALA A 120 5.61 10.61 -3.39
CA ALA A 120 6.54 11.08 -4.44
C ALA A 120 5.97 10.87 -5.85
N GLN A 121 5.24 9.78 -6.10
CA GLN A 121 4.63 9.48 -7.40
C GLN A 121 3.45 10.41 -7.72
N PHE A 122 2.63 10.74 -6.72
CA PHE A 122 1.36 11.45 -6.95
C PHE A 122 1.36 12.90 -6.46
N GLY A 123 2.39 13.32 -5.70
CA GLY A 123 2.56 14.68 -5.22
C GLY A 123 1.50 15.14 -4.23
N ILE A 124 1.02 14.23 -3.37
CA ILE A 124 -0.15 14.48 -2.51
C ILE A 124 0.19 15.46 -1.40
N THR A 125 1.27 15.23 -0.64
CA THR A 125 1.64 16.08 0.49
C THR A 125 2.09 17.47 0.07
N SER A 126 2.63 17.61 -1.14
CA SER A 126 2.98 18.93 -1.71
C SER A 126 1.76 19.80 -2.00
N ALA A 127 0.58 19.20 -2.16
CA ALA A 127 -0.70 19.91 -2.27
C ALA A 127 -1.30 20.30 -0.90
N GLY A 128 -0.67 19.85 0.20
CA GLY A 128 -1.12 20.02 1.59
C GLY A 128 -1.82 18.78 2.13
N GLN A 129 -1.95 18.75 3.47
CA GLN A 129 -2.65 17.69 4.22
C GLN A 129 -3.76 18.32 5.10
N PRO A 130 -4.88 17.63 5.34
CA PRO A 130 -5.23 16.31 4.81
C PRO A 130 -5.68 16.34 3.34
N ASN A 131 -5.25 15.34 2.59
CA ASN A 131 -5.71 15.05 1.23
C ASN A 131 -5.72 13.53 1.02
N GLY A 132 -6.44 13.04 0.01
CA GLY A 132 -6.45 11.61 -0.25
C GLY A 132 -6.74 11.26 -1.69
N MET A 133 -6.58 9.99 -2.03
CA MET A 133 -6.94 9.44 -3.33
C MET A 133 -8.13 8.49 -3.19
N VAL A 134 -9.06 8.56 -4.12
CA VAL A 134 -10.20 7.63 -4.22
C VAL A 134 -9.99 6.76 -5.45
N ASN A 135 -9.67 5.48 -5.24
CA ASN A 135 -9.26 4.51 -6.28
C ASN A 135 -8.17 5.03 -7.23
N ARG A 136 -7.38 6.02 -6.81
CA ARG A 136 -6.36 6.70 -7.66
C ARG A 136 -6.91 7.21 -8.98
N ILE A 137 -8.19 7.58 -9.03
CA ILE A 137 -8.82 8.14 -10.21
C ILE A 137 -8.56 9.64 -10.27
N LYS A 138 -8.03 10.11 -11.39
CA LYS A 138 -7.76 11.53 -11.60
C LYS A 138 -9.03 12.38 -11.60
N THR A 139 -8.90 13.60 -11.08
CA THR A 139 -9.85 14.70 -11.31
C THR A 139 -9.09 15.82 -12.01
N GLY A 140 -9.39 16.03 -13.29
CA GLY A 140 -8.52 16.84 -14.14
C GLY A 140 -7.12 16.20 -14.24
N ASN A 141 -6.10 16.94 -13.81
CA ASN A 141 -4.71 16.49 -13.88
C ASN A 141 -4.14 15.97 -12.56
N VAL A 142 -4.94 15.91 -11.48
CA VAL A 142 -4.47 15.51 -10.15
C VAL A 142 -5.17 14.23 -9.66
N TYR A 143 -4.45 13.46 -8.84
CA TYR A 143 -4.99 12.25 -8.21
C TYR A 143 -5.64 12.54 -6.86
N TYR A 144 -5.23 13.59 -6.18
CA TYR A 144 -5.70 13.91 -4.84
C TYR A 144 -7.08 14.58 -4.84
N THR A 145 -7.74 14.43 -3.72
CA THR A 145 -9.08 14.96 -3.47
C THR A 145 -9.17 15.36 -1.99
N ILE A 146 -9.66 16.55 -1.72
CA ILE A 146 -9.89 17.01 -0.35
C ILE A 146 -10.94 16.14 0.36
N PRO A 147 -10.85 15.94 1.70
CA PRO A 147 -11.74 15.05 2.44
C PRO A 147 -13.22 15.29 2.22
N ASN A 148 -13.64 16.56 2.18
CA ASN A 148 -15.05 16.93 1.96
C ASN A 148 -15.65 16.44 0.62
N ALA A 149 -14.81 16.05 -0.34
CA ALA A 149 -15.27 15.53 -1.64
C ALA A 149 -15.22 13.99 -1.72
N TRP A 150 -14.66 13.29 -0.72
CA TRP A 150 -14.55 11.83 -0.75
C TRP A 150 -15.91 11.15 -0.85
N SER A 151 -16.88 11.58 -0.03
CA SER A 151 -18.24 11.01 -0.03
C SER A 151 -18.89 11.07 -1.42
N ASN A 152 -18.80 12.21 -2.09
CA ASN A 152 -19.37 12.36 -3.43
C ASN A 152 -18.69 11.45 -4.45
N ARG A 153 -17.36 11.30 -4.38
CA ARG A 153 -16.61 10.43 -5.28
C ARG A 153 -16.90 8.95 -5.04
N VAL A 154 -16.92 8.53 -3.78
CA VAL A 154 -17.30 7.17 -3.38
C VAL A 154 -18.70 6.84 -3.88
N ASN A 155 -19.67 7.70 -3.61
CA ASN A 155 -21.06 7.50 -4.03
C ASN A 155 -21.19 7.44 -5.56
N ALA A 156 -20.45 8.27 -6.29
CA ALA A 156 -20.45 8.21 -7.75
C ALA A 156 -19.93 6.86 -8.28
N LEU A 157 -18.86 6.33 -7.71
CA LEU A 157 -18.30 5.01 -8.09
C LEU A 157 -19.26 3.87 -7.75
N LEU A 158 -19.82 3.87 -6.53
CA LEU A 158 -20.69 2.78 -6.07
C LEU A 158 -22.05 2.78 -6.77
N ASN A 159 -22.58 3.94 -7.16
CA ASN A 159 -23.88 4.05 -7.81
C ASN A 159 -23.81 3.87 -9.34
N ASN A 160 -22.77 4.38 -9.99
CA ASN A 160 -22.65 4.32 -11.44
C ASN A 160 -22.14 2.96 -11.94
N THR A 161 -21.31 2.29 -11.13
CA THR A 161 -20.71 0.99 -11.46
C THR A 161 -20.78 0.06 -10.25
N PRO A 162 -21.99 -0.40 -9.85
CA PRO A 162 -22.17 -1.12 -8.60
C PRO A 162 -21.52 -2.51 -8.57
N GLN A 163 -21.31 -3.12 -9.75
CA GLN A 163 -20.60 -4.39 -9.87
C GLN A 163 -19.11 -4.14 -10.10
N ALA A 164 -18.30 -5.03 -9.58
CA ALA A 164 -16.86 -4.97 -9.75
C ALA A 164 -16.43 -5.57 -11.10
N ASP A 165 -15.33 -5.07 -11.65
CA ASP A 165 -14.67 -5.67 -12.81
C ASP A 165 -13.68 -6.78 -12.42
N ALA A 166 -13.33 -6.82 -11.14
CA ALA A 166 -12.46 -7.85 -10.55
C ALA A 166 -12.93 -8.19 -9.12
N GLN A 167 -12.47 -9.32 -8.62
CA GLN A 167 -12.67 -9.78 -7.25
C GLN A 167 -11.33 -9.98 -6.58
N ILE A 168 -11.19 -9.52 -5.34
CA ILE A 168 -10.03 -9.77 -4.49
C ILE A 168 -10.43 -10.71 -3.36
N GLY A 169 -9.78 -11.87 -3.28
CA GLY A 169 -9.87 -12.80 -2.16
C GLY A 169 -8.57 -12.79 -1.38
N ILE A 170 -8.67 -12.64 -0.06
CA ILE A 170 -7.51 -12.62 0.84
C ILE A 170 -7.73 -13.65 1.94
N LYS A 171 -6.70 -14.48 2.19
CA LYS A 171 -6.56 -15.26 3.39
C LYS A 171 -5.24 -14.89 4.03
N ALA A 172 -5.29 -14.35 5.23
CA ALA A 172 -4.11 -13.95 5.98
C ALA A 172 -3.97 -14.78 7.25
N TYR A 173 -2.73 -15.07 7.64
CA TYR A 173 -2.37 -15.75 8.88
C TYR A 173 -1.26 -15.00 9.57
N TYR A 174 -1.20 -15.12 10.88
CA TYR A 174 -0.03 -14.73 11.66
C TYR A 174 0.72 -15.99 12.11
N ASP A 175 1.95 -16.13 11.63
CA ASP A 175 2.90 -17.17 12.05
C ASP A 175 3.65 -16.64 13.27
N GLU A 176 3.22 -17.05 14.47
CA GLU A 176 3.78 -16.59 15.74
C GLU A 176 5.23 -17.03 15.92
N GLU A 177 5.59 -18.22 15.46
CA GLU A 177 6.97 -18.73 15.57
C GLU A 177 7.97 -17.88 14.81
N LYS A 178 7.56 -17.37 13.65
CA LYS A 178 8.41 -16.55 12.77
C LYS A 178 8.08 -15.06 12.82
N GLU A 179 7.14 -14.67 13.68
CA GLU A 179 6.68 -13.27 13.87
C GLU A 179 6.32 -12.59 12.52
N ARG A 180 5.57 -13.28 11.68
CA ARG A 180 5.27 -12.79 10.34
C ARG A 180 3.80 -12.94 9.95
N LEU A 181 3.33 -12.05 9.10
CA LEU A 181 2.11 -12.24 8.32
C LEU A 181 2.41 -13.15 7.12
N ILE A 182 1.45 -14.01 6.80
CA ILE A 182 1.38 -14.77 5.55
C ILE A 182 0.08 -14.34 4.87
N ALA A 183 0.15 -13.86 3.64
CA ALA A 183 -1.01 -13.40 2.90
C ALA A 183 -1.14 -14.14 1.57
N TYR A 184 -2.17 -14.96 1.43
CA TYR A 184 -2.61 -15.52 0.16
C TYR A 184 -3.61 -14.55 -0.46
N VAL A 185 -3.30 -14.06 -1.65
CA VAL A 185 -4.14 -13.10 -2.36
C VAL A 185 -4.49 -13.63 -3.74
N HIS A 186 -5.78 -13.59 -4.04
CA HIS A 186 -6.32 -13.99 -5.34
C HIS A 186 -6.98 -12.78 -6.00
N ALA A 187 -6.67 -12.55 -7.27
CA ALA A 187 -7.34 -11.58 -8.12
C ALA A 187 -8.03 -12.32 -9.27
N GLY A 188 -9.37 -12.28 -9.29
CA GLY A 188 -10.19 -12.84 -10.37
C GLY A 188 -10.80 -11.72 -11.21
N PHE A 189 -10.64 -11.75 -12.52
CA PHE A 189 -11.27 -10.76 -13.42
C PHE A 189 -12.68 -11.21 -13.80
N LEU A 190 -13.66 -10.37 -13.52
CA LEU A 190 -15.07 -10.64 -13.80
C LEU A 190 -15.46 -10.21 -15.21
N THR A 191 -14.79 -9.19 -15.71
CA THR A 191 -14.92 -8.69 -17.09
C THR A 191 -13.57 -8.75 -17.80
N SER A 192 -13.58 -8.78 -19.14
CA SER A 192 -12.37 -8.64 -19.93
C SER A 192 -11.93 -7.18 -19.92
N LEU A 193 -10.70 -6.91 -19.56
CA LEU A 193 -10.14 -5.56 -19.46
C LEU A 193 -8.94 -5.40 -20.40
N SER A 194 -8.70 -4.17 -20.84
CA SER A 194 -7.51 -3.81 -21.62
C SER A 194 -6.49 -3.09 -20.76
N GLY A 195 -5.19 -3.35 -20.97
CA GLY A 195 -4.08 -2.73 -20.28
C GLY A 195 -3.23 -3.71 -19.48
N ASN A 196 -2.32 -3.17 -18.69
CA ASN A 196 -1.37 -3.92 -17.86
C ASN A 196 -1.83 -3.84 -16.40
N PHE A 197 -1.96 -4.99 -15.71
CA PHE A 197 -2.49 -5.03 -14.35
C PHE A 197 -1.46 -5.56 -13.36
N ARG A 198 -1.45 -4.92 -12.18
CA ARG A 198 -0.67 -5.32 -11.02
C ARG A 198 -1.56 -5.67 -9.84
N LEU A 199 -1.05 -6.57 -9.01
CA LEU A 199 -1.60 -6.90 -7.71
C LEU A 199 -0.63 -6.41 -6.64
N ALA A 200 -1.13 -5.56 -5.74
CA ALA A 200 -0.39 -5.01 -4.62
C ALA A 200 -1.08 -5.37 -3.29
N ALA A 201 -0.30 -5.41 -2.22
CA ALA A 201 -0.81 -5.66 -0.88
C ALA A 201 -0.04 -4.83 0.16
N TYR A 202 -0.79 -4.25 1.12
CA TYR A 202 -0.32 -3.47 2.25
C TYR A 202 -0.64 -4.15 3.57
N ALA A 203 0.18 -3.92 4.56
CA ALA A 203 -0.12 -4.16 5.96
C ALA A 203 -0.56 -2.85 6.60
N ILE A 204 -1.73 -2.86 7.25
CA ILE A 204 -2.24 -1.74 8.03
C ILE A 204 -2.49 -2.18 9.47
N GLU A 205 -2.46 -1.25 10.40
CA GLU A 205 -2.73 -1.49 11.82
C GLU A 205 -3.78 -0.54 12.35
N ASP A 206 -4.77 -1.07 13.06
CA ASP A 206 -5.76 -0.30 13.79
C ASP A 206 -5.32 -0.10 15.25
N SER A 207 -5.92 0.88 15.94
CA SER A 207 -5.73 1.13 17.37
C SER A 207 -4.27 1.39 17.76
N VAL A 208 -3.55 2.10 16.93
CA VAL A 208 -2.21 2.63 17.25
C VAL A 208 -2.41 3.87 18.10
N VAL A 209 -1.84 3.88 19.31
CA VAL A 209 -1.97 5.02 20.25
C VAL A 209 -0.70 5.86 20.18
N GLY A 210 -0.85 7.16 20.07
CA GLY A 210 0.27 8.10 20.06
C GLY A 210 -0.16 9.56 20.04
N ASP A 211 0.82 10.43 19.95
CA ASP A 211 0.64 11.87 19.97
C ASP A 211 0.07 12.40 18.65
N GLN A 212 -0.98 13.21 18.72
CA GLN A 212 -1.61 13.85 17.57
C GLN A 212 -1.95 15.30 17.83
N LYS A 213 -1.61 16.18 16.93
CA LYS A 213 -2.13 17.53 16.91
C LYS A 213 -3.56 17.55 16.42
N TRP A 214 -4.47 18.19 17.19
CA TRP A 214 -5.89 18.25 16.85
C TRP A 214 -6.49 19.60 17.18
N TYR A 215 -6.77 20.39 16.18
CA TYR A 215 -7.31 21.75 16.35
C TYR A 215 -8.76 21.77 16.85
N ASN A 216 -9.08 22.82 17.63
CA ASN A 216 -10.43 23.17 18.05
C ASN A 216 -11.15 22.13 18.94
N GLN A 217 -10.40 21.28 19.65
CA GLN A 217 -10.95 20.30 20.58
C GLN A 217 -10.91 20.76 22.04
N GLY A 218 -10.39 21.97 22.30
CA GLY A 218 -10.19 22.45 23.67
C GLY A 218 -9.07 21.74 24.44
N LEU A 219 -8.22 21.01 23.74
CA LEU A 219 -7.05 20.34 24.27
C LEU A 219 -5.94 21.35 24.56
N PRO A 220 -5.12 21.15 25.63
CA PRO A 220 -3.93 21.97 25.85
C PRO A 220 -3.01 21.91 24.63
N ASN A 221 -2.63 23.07 24.09
CA ASN A 221 -1.79 23.20 22.89
C ASN A 221 -2.29 22.42 21.64
N ASP A 222 -3.61 22.17 21.56
CA ASP A 222 -4.21 21.32 20.51
C ASP A 222 -3.55 19.93 20.41
N HIS A 223 -3.12 19.35 21.52
CA HIS A 223 -2.35 18.10 21.59
C HIS A 223 -3.15 17.02 22.32
N ASP A 224 -3.36 15.88 21.63
CA ASP A 224 -3.91 14.64 22.16
C ASP A 224 -2.78 13.61 22.31
N GLU A 225 -2.41 13.29 23.53
CA GLU A 225 -1.34 12.32 23.87
C GLU A 225 -1.82 10.85 23.72
N ASN A 226 -3.11 10.63 23.59
CA ASN A 226 -3.73 9.30 23.55
C ASN A 226 -4.59 9.11 22.29
N TYR A 227 -4.27 9.83 21.24
CA TYR A 227 -5.01 9.70 19.98
C TYR A 227 -4.90 8.28 19.43
N VAL A 228 -6.03 7.76 18.93
CA VAL A 228 -6.11 6.41 18.38
C VAL A 228 -6.12 6.50 16.86
N PHE A 229 -5.01 6.12 16.24
CA PHE A 229 -4.91 6.01 14.79
C PHE A 229 -5.46 4.66 14.33
N ASN A 230 -6.31 4.67 13.31
CA ASN A 230 -6.80 3.49 12.63
C ASN A 230 -6.33 3.45 11.17
N HIS A 231 -6.38 2.27 10.56
CA HIS A 231 -5.98 2.05 9.17
C HIS A 231 -4.55 2.49 8.85
N THR A 232 -3.68 2.61 9.86
CA THR A 232 -2.32 3.13 9.72
C THR A 232 -1.49 2.20 8.84
N LEU A 233 -0.99 2.73 7.73
CA LEU A 233 -0.09 1.99 6.85
C LEU A 233 1.21 1.64 7.58
N ARG A 234 1.55 0.35 7.64
CA ARG A 234 2.78 -0.15 8.27
C ARG A 234 3.84 -0.57 7.26
N GLY A 235 3.43 -0.84 6.03
CA GLY A 235 4.33 -1.21 4.93
C GLY A 235 3.64 -1.99 3.84
N ASN A 236 4.42 -2.35 2.85
CA ASN A 236 3.98 -3.23 1.77
C ASN A 236 4.18 -4.71 2.17
N VAL A 237 3.20 -5.54 1.85
CA VAL A 237 3.29 -7.01 1.95
C VAL A 237 3.80 -7.61 0.64
N SER A 238 3.40 -7.02 -0.49
CA SER A 238 3.95 -7.29 -1.82
C SER A 238 5.26 -6.51 -2.05
N SER A 239 5.83 -6.54 -3.24
CA SER A 239 6.82 -5.54 -3.63
C SER A 239 6.21 -4.12 -3.59
N LEU A 240 7.06 -3.09 -3.58
CA LEU A 240 6.68 -1.68 -3.38
C LEU A 240 5.48 -1.25 -4.24
N TRP A 241 5.49 -1.62 -5.52
CA TRP A 241 4.42 -1.31 -6.48
C TRP A 241 3.58 -2.54 -6.84
N GLY A 242 3.65 -3.63 -6.06
CA GLY A 242 3.02 -4.90 -6.42
C GLY A 242 3.70 -5.59 -7.60
N GLU A 243 3.13 -6.70 -8.04
CA GLU A 243 3.66 -7.51 -9.13
C GLU A 243 2.74 -7.51 -10.34
N ASP A 244 3.34 -7.55 -11.53
CA ASP A 244 2.60 -7.73 -12.77
C ASP A 244 1.89 -9.09 -12.75
N ILE A 245 0.60 -9.11 -13.03
CA ILE A 245 -0.23 -10.33 -13.00
C ILE A 245 -0.88 -10.64 -14.33
N ALA A 246 -1.25 -9.62 -15.12
CA ALA A 246 -1.98 -9.84 -16.36
C ALA A 246 -1.78 -8.71 -17.37
N ILE A 247 -1.83 -9.05 -18.65
CA ILE A 247 -1.94 -8.12 -19.77
C ILE A 247 -3.23 -8.49 -20.51
N ASN A 248 -4.13 -7.52 -20.67
CA ASN A 248 -5.44 -7.70 -21.30
C ASN A 248 -6.19 -8.95 -20.76
N PRO A 249 -6.43 -9.03 -19.43
CA PRO A 249 -7.04 -10.19 -18.82
C PRO A 249 -8.43 -10.46 -19.38
N GLN A 250 -8.73 -11.76 -19.53
CA GLN A 250 -10.05 -12.20 -19.93
C GLN A 250 -10.94 -12.46 -18.71
N ALA A 251 -12.24 -12.27 -18.87
CA ALA A 251 -13.22 -12.66 -17.88
C ALA A 251 -13.03 -14.13 -17.45
N GLY A 252 -13.08 -14.39 -16.15
CA GLY A 252 -12.84 -15.71 -15.57
C GLY A 252 -11.37 -16.03 -15.25
N SER A 253 -10.40 -15.20 -15.69
CA SER A 253 -8.99 -15.43 -15.35
C SER A 253 -8.72 -15.13 -13.88
N VAL A 254 -7.89 -15.97 -13.24
CA VAL A 254 -7.54 -15.87 -11.81
C VAL A 254 -6.03 -15.91 -11.65
N HIS A 255 -5.53 -14.94 -10.91
CA HIS A 255 -4.11 -14.79 -10.56
C HIS A 255 -3.93 -14.92 -9.06
N ARG A 256 -2.90 -15.62 -8.62
CA ARG A 256 -2.64 -15.94 -7.22
C ARG A 256 -1.25 -15.49 -6.85
N LYS A 257 -1.15 -14.88 -5.68
CA LYS A 257 0.13 -14.52 -5.05
C LYS A 257 0.09 -14.94 -3.59
N VAL A 258 1.26 -15.25 -3.06
CA VAL A 258 1.46 -15.42 -1.64
C VAL A 258 2.67 -14.60 -1.23
N TRP A 259 2.53 -13.87 -0.13
CA TRP A 259 3.59 -13.04 0.40
C TRP A 259 3.73 -13.26 1.90
N THR A 260 4.88 -12.91 2.42
CA THR A 260 5.12 -12.86 3.86
C THR A 260 5.72 -11.52 4.24
N LEU A 261 5.35 -11.01 5.41
CA LEU A 261 5.90 -9.79 5.98
C LEU A 261 6.30 -10.07 7.43
N LYS A 262 7.58 -9.95 7.76
CA LYS A 262 8.01 -10.00 9.16
C LYS A 262 7.48 -8.75 9.88
N LEU A 263 6.79 -8.94 11.02
CA LEU A 263 6.28 -7.84 11.81
C LEU A 263 7.40 -7.23 12.64
N LYS A 264 7.32 -5.92 12.85
CA LYS A 264 8.17 -5.25 13.82
C LYS A 264 7.65 -5.53 15.24
N PRO A 265 8.53 -5.56 16.26
CA PRO A 265 8.14 -5.89 17.64
C PRO A 265 7.04 -5.01 18.23
N GLU A 266 6.98 -3.74 17.80
CA GLU A 266 5.98 -2.78 18.26
C GLU A 266 4.59 -2.97 17.60
N TRP A 267 4.47 -3.72 16.51
CA TRP A 267 3.21 -3.95 15.83
C TRP A 267 2.39 -5.06 16.51
N LYS A 268 1.10 -4.87 16.60
CA LYS A 268 0.20 -5.78 17.31
C LYS A 268 -0.53 -6.68 16.31
N PRO A 269 -0.19 -7.99 16.19
CA PRO A 269 -0.77 -8.88 15.18
C PRO A 269 -2.31 -8.90 15.17
N LYS A 270 -2.94 -8.82 16.34
CA LYS A 270 -4.42 -8.77 16.48
C LYS A 270 -5.06 -7.51 15.91
N HIS A 271 -4.29 -6.44 15.70
CA HIS A 271 -4.75 -5.18 15.13
C HIS A 271 -4.39 -5.04 13.65
N MET A 272 -3.58 -5.98 13.13
CA MET A 272 -3.17 -5.94 11.74
C MET A 272 -4.30 -6.35 10.79
N LYS A 273 -4.24 -5.79 9.60
CA LYS A 273 -5.02 -6.21 8.44
C LYS A 273 -4.13 -6.22 7.20
N VAL A 274 -4.49 -7.03 6.23
CA VAL A 274 -3.94 -6.99 4.88
C VAL A 274 -4.96 -6.33 3.98
N VAL A 275 -4.55 -5.28 3.28
CA VAL A 275 -5.32 -4.63 2.21
C VAL A 275 -4.63 -4.98 0.90
N ALA A 276 -5.35 -5.61 -0.02
CA ALA A 276 -4.82 -5.92 -1.35
C ALA A 276 -5.72 -5.34 -2.43
N PHE A 277 -5.13 -5.00 -3.56
CA PHE A 277 -5.90 -4.43 -4.67
C PHE A 277 -5.23 -4.73 -6.01
N VAL A 278 -6.09 -4.93 -7.02
CA VAL A 278 -5.67 -4.94 -8.42
C VAL A 278 -5.84 -3.55 -9.00
N TYR A 279 -4.82 -3.11 -9.74
CA TYR A 279 -4.83 -1.80 -10.38
C TYR A 279 -4.25 -1.85 -11.80
N ASN A 280 -4.69 -0.91 -12.64
CA ASN A 280 -4.14 -0.73 -13.97
C ASN A 280 -2.81 0.03 -13.86
N ARG A 281 -1.71 -0.60 -14.27
CA ARG A 281 -0.36 -0.04 -14.21
C ARG A 281 -0.17 1.21 -15.09
N ASP A 282 -0.95 1.32 -16.17
CA ASP A 282 -0.75 2.37 -17.15
C ASP A 282 -1.29 3.73 -16.68
N ASN A 283 -2.32 3.73 -15.80
CA ASN A 283 -2.96 4.92 -15.25
C ASN A 283 -3.10 4.92 -13.73
N PHE A 284 -2.62 3.87 -13.05
CA PHE A 284 -2.68 3.63 -11.60
C PHE A 284 -4.09 3.42 -11.02
N GLU A 285 -5.15 3.44 -11.81
CA GLU A 285 -6.52 3.26 -11.34
C GLU A 285 -6.70 1.91 -10.63
N ILE A 286 -7.19 1.95 -9.40
CA ILE A 286 -7.53 0.76 -8.62
C ILE A 286 -8.87 0.24 -9.08
N ILE A 287 -8.87 -1.00 -9.59
CA ILE A 287 -10.05 -1.66 -10.14
C ILE A 287 -10.91 -2.24 -9.02
N GLN A 288 -10.27 -2.93 -8.06
CA GLN A 288 -10.95 -3.54 -6.93
C GLN A 288 -10.00 -3.73 -5.75
N PRO A 289 -10.32 -3.22 -4.56
CA PRO A 289 -9.64 -3.54 -3.31
C PRO A 289 -10.35 -4.65 -2.54
N GLY A 290 -9.62 -5.24 -1.58
CA GLY A 290 -10.14 -6.13 -0.54
C GLY A 290 -9.33 -5.98 0.74
N GLU A 291 -9.91 -6.34 1.89
CA GLU A 291 -9.19 -6.40 3.16
C GLU A 291 -9.52 -7.67 3.93
N ALA A 292 -8.56 -8.14 4.74
CA ALA A 292 -8.77 -9.25 5.67
C ALA A 292 -7.89 -9.10 6.92
N LYS A 293 -8.42 -9.57 8.05
CA LYS A 293 -7.64 -9.75 9.28
C LYS A 293 -6.89 -11.07 9.20
N PRO A 294 -5.66 -11.17 9.77
CA PRO A 294 -4.99 -12.45 9.90
C PRO A 294 -5.69 -13.34 10.93
N GLU A 295 -5.72 -14.63 10.67
CA GLU A 295 -5.97 -15.65 11.70
C GLU A 295 -4.72 -15.74 12.58
N LEU A 296 -4.92 -15.72 13.92
CA LEU A 296 -3.88 -15.75 14.95
C LEU A 296 -3.61 -17.17 15.42
#